data_afcebfb4a59440994236a96d7a9b824f
#
_entry.id   afcebfb4a59440994236a96d7a9b824f
#
_cell.length_a   1.000
_cell.length_b   1.000
_cell.length_c   1.000
_cell.angle_alpha   90.00
_cell.angle_beta   90.00
_cell.angle_gamma   90.00
#
_symmetry.space_group_name_H-M   'P 1'
#
loop_
_entity.id
_entity.type
_entity.pdbx_description
1 polymer ?
#
loop_
_entity_poly.entity_id
_entity_poly.type
_entity_poly.pdbx_seq_one_letter_code
_entity_poly.pdbx_strand_id
1 'polypeptide(L)'
;MSFFSTHKTLGILGGGQLGKMLLYTTRKWDIKTHVLDPSDEAPSKVACDYFEVGDFKDYQTVYDFGKKVDVLTFEIEHVNLDALKQLEKEGVHVY
;
A
#
# COMPACT_ATOMS: atom_id res chain seq x y z
N MET A 1 0.46 -20.56 -10.12
CA MET A 1 1.24 -19.78 -9.26
C MET A 1 0.78 -18.40 -9.28
N SER A 2 0.97 -17.84 -8.30
CA SER A 2 0.55 -16.50 -8.17
C SER A 2 1.73 -15.61 -8.01
N PHE A 3 1.74 -14.51 -8.72
CA PHE A 3 2.66 -13.43 -8.48
C PHE A 3 2.60 -13.02 -7.02
N PHE A 4 1.38 -13.03 -6.47
CA PHE A 4 1.18 -12.81 -5.04
C PHE A 4 1.10 -14.15 -4.35
N SER A 5 2.00 -14.38 -3.41
CA SER A 5 1.96 -15.55 -2.57
C SER A 5 1.74 -15.09 -1.14
N THR A 6 1.54 -16.03 -0.23
CA THR A 6 1.36 -15.69 1.19
C THR A 6 2.62 -15.09 1.79
N HIS A 7 3.75 -15.19 1.09
CA HIS A 7 5.01 -14.60 1.55
C HIS A 7 5.18 -13.15 1.10
N LYS A 8 4.31 -12.65 0.24
CA LYS A 8 4.39 -11.30 -0.27
C LYS A 8 3.45 -10.40 0.49
N THR A 9 3.86 -9.14 0.64
CA THR A 9 3.08 -8.11 1.30
C THR A 9 2.73 -7.03 0.30
N LEU A 10 1.46 -6.69 0.22
CA LEU A 10 0.97 -5.64 -0.67
C LEU A 10 0.75 -4.37 0.13
N GLY A 11 1.39 -3.29 -0.29
CA GLY A 11 1.17 -1.96 0.29
C GLY A 11 0.25 -1.14 -0.59
N ILE A 12 -0.65 -0.40 0.01
CA ILE A 12 -1.60 0.46 -0.70
C ILE A 12 -1.49 1.87 -0.16
N LEU A 13 -1.21 2.82 -1.03
CA LEU A 13 -1.19 4.24 -0.67
C LEU A 13 -2.59 4.80 -0.93
N GLY A 14 -3.27 5.14 0.15
CA GLY A 14 -4.64 5.62 0.08
C GLY A 14 -5.64 4.57 0.53
N GLY A 15 -6.40 4.87 1.57
CA GLY A 15 -7.35 3.95 2.20
C GLY A 15 -8.81 4.26 1.90
N GLY A 16 -9.12 4.88 0.76
CA GLY A 16 -10.49 5.20 0.39
C GLY A 16 -11.30 3.99 -0.03
N GLN A 17 -12.45 4.24 -0.64
CA GLN A 17 -13.36 3.16 -1.04
C GLN A 17 -12.76 2.20 -2.06
N LEU A 18 -11.99 2.72 -3.01
CA LEU A 18 -11.37 1.84 -4.00
C LEU A 18 -10.34 0.92 -3.35
N GLY A 19 -9.56 1.45 -2.42
CA GLY A 19 -8.61 0.64 -1.67
C GLY A 19 -9.32 -0.44 -0.88
N LYS A 20 -10.44 -0.10 -0.26
CA LYS A 20 -11.24 -1.07 0.50
C LYS A 20 -11.75 -2.19 -0.40
N MET A 21 -12.21 -1.87 -1.59
CA MET A 21 -12.70 -2.87 -2.55
C MET A 21 -11.56 -3.78 -2.99
N LEU A 22 -10.37 -3.22 -3.24
CA LEU A 22 -9.20 -4.01 -3.59
C LEU A 22 -8.85 -4.99 -2.46
N LEU A 23 -8.91 -4.54 -1.22
CA LEU A 23 -8.61 -5.38 -0.07
C LEU A 23 -9.56 -6.56 0.05
N TYR A 24 -10.83 -6.36 -0.22
CA TYR A 24 -11.78 -7.48 -0.21
C TYR A 24 -11.41 -8.53 -1.24
N THR A 25 -10.90 -8.09 -2.39
CA THR A 25 -10.43 -9.01 -3.42
C THR A 25 -9.16 -9.75 -2.99
N THR A 26 -8.20 -9.04 -2.41
CA THR A 26 -6.93 -9.66 -2.00
C THR A 26 -7.10 -10.63 -0.84
N ARG A 27 -8.10 -10.44 0.01
CA ARG A 27 -8.34 -11.37 1.12
C ARG A 27 -8.63 -12.79 0.65
N LYS A 28 -9.22 -12.92 -0.52
CA LYS A 28 -9.49 -14.24 -1.08
C LYS A 28 -8.21 -14.98 -1.44
N TRP A 29 -7.11 -14.26 -1.57
CA TRP A 29 -5.82 -14.83 -1.95
C TRP A 29 -4.87 -14.95 -0.76
N ASP A 30 -5.36 -14.63 0.43
CA ASP A 30 -4.58 -14.70 1.67
C ASP A 30 -3.30 -13.87 1.59
N ILE A 31 -3.40 -12.69 1.00
CA ILE A 31 -2.29 -11.77 0.84
C ILE A 31 -2.27 -10.80 2.03
N LYS A 32 -1.10 -10.62 2.62
CA LYS A 32 -0.93 -9.62 3.69
C LYS A 32 -0.98 -8.23 3.10
N THR A 33 -1.71 -7.33 3.73
CA THR A 33 -1.90 -5.98 3.22
C THR A 33 -1.56 -4.93 4.26
N HIS A 34 -0.90 -3.86 3.79
CA HIS A 34 -0.60 -2.67 4.58
C HIS A 34 -1.18 -1.47 3.86
N VAL A 35 -1.79 -0.56 4.58
CA VAL A 35 -2.39 0.64 4.00
C VAL A 35 -1.83 1.87 4.68
N LEU A 36 -1.51 2.89 3.90
CA LEU A 36 -1.09 4.21 4.40
C LEU A 36 -2.11 5.25 3.97
N ASP A 37 -2.64 6.00 4.90
CA ASP A 37 -3.61 7.07 4.63
C ASP A 37 -3.47 8.14 5.70
N PRO A 38 -3.67 9.41 5.36
CA PRO A 38 -3.58 10.48 6.37
C PRO A 38 -4.72 10.47 7.37
N SER A 39 -5.82 9.78 7.06
CA SER A 39 -6.98 9.73 7.96
C SER A 39 -7.05 8.41 8.71
N ASP A 40 -7.13 8.47 10.03
CA ASP A 40 -7.34 7.28 10.86
C ASP A 40 -8.72 6.67 10.66
N GLU A 41 -9.61 7.38 9.97
CA GLU A 41 -10.97 6.92 9.71
C GLU A 41 -11.18 6.44 8.27
N ALA A 42 -10.10 6.15 7.56
CA ALA A 42 -10.21 5.70 6.17
C ALA A 42 -11.01 4.40 6.07
N PRO A 43 -11.84 4.26 5.03
CA PRO A 43 -12.70 3.08 4.88
C PRO A 43 -11.96 1.75 4.88
N SER A 44 -10.73 1.71 4.34
CA SER A 44 -9.97 0.46 4.24
C SER A 44 -9.39 -0.01 5.57
N LYS A 45 -9.43 0.82 6.61
CA LYS A 45 -8.84 0.48 7.90
C LYS A 45 -9.36 -0.85 8.45
N VAL A 46 -10.64 -1.14 8.23
CA VAL A 46 -11.26 -2.36 8.76
C VAL A 46 -10.97 -3.59 7.91
N ALA A 47 -10.38 -3.43 6.74
CA ALA A 47 -10.18 -4.53 5.80
C ALA A 47 -8.72 -4.93 5.60
N CYS A 48 -7.77 -4.14 6.08
CA CYS A 48 -6.35 -4.42 5.91
C CYS A 48 -5.77 -5.14 7.13
N ASP A 49 -4.60 -5.76 6.96
CA ASP A 49 -3.90 -6.40 8.07
C ASP A 49 -3.19 -5.36 8.93
N TYR A 50 -2.59 -4.34 8.30
CA TYR A 50 -1.89 -3.27 9.00
C TYR A 50 -2.29 -1.93 8.41
N PHE A 51 -2.51 -0.96 9.27
CA PHE A 51 -2.90 0.38 8.85
C PHE A 51 -1.98 1.40 9.51
N GLU A 52 -1.43 2.30 8.67
CA GLU A 52 -0.60 3.40 9.15
C GLU A 52 -1.25 4.73 8.81
N VAL A 53 -1.22 5.65 9.76
CA VAL A 53 -1.63 7.03 9.50
C VAL A 53 -0.38 7.80 9.08
N GLY A 54 -0.43 8.43 7.92
CA GLY A 54 0.69 9.21 7.43
C GLY A 54 0.34 9.91 6.13
N ASP A 55 1.18 10.87 5.76
CA ASP A 55 0.97 11.69 4.57
C ASP A 55 1.62 11.04 3.36
N PHE A 56 0.80 10.55 2.42
CA PHE A 56 1.32 9.92 1.22
C PHE A 56 1.92 10.90 0.21
N LYS A 57 1.94 12.20 0.54
CA LYS A 57 2.65 13.21 -0.24
C LYS A 57 4.06 13.45 0.30
N ASP A 58 4.37 12.94 1.48
CA ASP A 58 5.67 13.13 2.10
C ASP A 58 6.63 12.02 1.66
N TYR A 59 7.79 12.43 1.14
CA TYR A 59 8.79 11.50 0.62
C TYR A 59 9.20 10.44 1.65
N GLN A 60 9.62 10.88 2.82
CA GLN A 60 10.14 9.94 3.82
C GLN A 60 9.07 8.97 4.31
N THR A 61 7.84 9.48 4.49
CA THR A 61 6.73 8.64 4.93
C THR A 61 6.43 7.56 3.91
N VAL A 62 6.35 7.90 2.63
CA VAL A 62 6.10 6.94 1.57
C VAL A 62 7.25 5.96 1.42
N TYR A 63 8.48 6.46 1.49
CA TYR A 63 9.66 5.63 1.39
C TYR A 63 9.71 4.60 2.51
N ASP A 64 9.53 5.03 3.75
CA ASP A 64 9.57 4.13 4.90
C ASP A 64 8.45 3.09 4.83
N PHE A 65 7.27 3.51 4.42
CA PHE A 65 6.16 2.58 4.25
C PHE A 65 6.47 1.55 3.16
N GLY A 66 6.99 2.01 2.03
CA GLY A 66 7.29 1.12 0.90
C GLY A 66 8.38 0.10 1.19
N LYS A 67 9.28 0.40 2.12
CA LYS A 67 10.33 -0.55 2.50
C LYS A 67 9.79 -1.74 3.29
N LYS A 68 8.56 -1.65 3.78
CA LYS A 68 7.93 -2.71 4.56
C LYS A 68 7.14 -3.69 3.71
N VAL A 69 6.99 -3.41 2.43
CA VAL A 69 6.14 -4.21 1.54
C VAL A 69 6.94 -4.69 0.33
N ASP A 70 6.43 -5.73 -0.31
CA ASP A 70 7.08 -6.28 -1.51
C ASP A 70 6.53 -5.64 -2.77
N VAL A 71 5.24 -5.35 -2.77
CA VAL A 71 4.54 -4.76 -3.90
C VAL A 71 3.80 -3.54 -3.39
N LEU A 72 3.88 -2.45 -4.11
CA LEU A 72 3.26 -1.18 -3.72
C LEU A 72 2.35 -0.69 -4.83
N THR A 73 1.13 -0.35 -4.48
CA THR A 73 0.18 0.26 -5.41
C THR A 73 -0.44 1.50 -4.78
N PHE A 74 -1.10 2.31 -5.58
CA PHE A 74 -1.76 3.51 -5.09
C PHE A 74 -3.04 3.73 -5.89
N GLU A 75 -4.04 4.28 -5.21
CA GLU A 75 -5.35 4.54 -5.83
C GLU A 75 -5.61 6.02 -6.06
N ILE A 76 -4.67 6.87 -5.64
CA ILE A 76 -4.83 8.31 -5.72
C ILE A 76 -3.70 8.93 -6.53
N GLU A 77 -3.96 10.15 -7.03
CA GLU A 77 -3.00 10.82 -7.91
C GLU A 77 -1.96 11.65 -7.16
N HIS A 78 -2.16 11.88 -5.87
CA HIS A 78 -1.35 12.83 -5.10
C HIS A 78 -0.30 12.18 -4.21
N VAL A 79 0.29 11.09 -4.67
CA VAL A 79 1.37 10.43 -3.92
C VAL A 79 2.71 11.05 -4.29
N ASN A 80 3.71 10.87 -3.44
CA ASN A 80 5.05 11.34 -3.72
C ASN A 80 5.73 10.45 -4.75
N LEU A 81 5.83 10.93 -5.98
CA LEU A 81 6.38 10.16 -7.09
C LEU A 81 7.88 9.89 -6.95
N ASP A 82 8.63 10.81 -6.36
CA ASP A 82 10.06 10.62 -6.17
C ASP A 82 10.34 9.45 -5.25
N ALA A 83 9.54 9.31 -4.19
CA ALA A 83 9.67 8.17 -3.29
C ALA A 83 9.37 6.86 -4.01
N LEU A 84 8.32 6.85 -4.86
CA LEU A 84 7.97 5.66 -5.63
C LEU A 84 9.08 5.25 -6.57
N LYS A 85 9.70 6.22 -7.25
CA LYS A 85 10.82 5.95 -8.15
C LYS A 85 12.01 5.38 -7.40
N GLN A 86 12.31 5.91 -6.23
CA GLN A 86 13.42 5.42 -5.43
C GLN A 86 13.16 3.99 -4.95
N LEU A 87 11.94 3.71 -4.50
CA LEU A 87 11.57 2.38 -4.07
C LEU A 87 11.70 1.36 -5.20
N GLU A 88 11.28 1.74 -6.39
CA GLU A 88 11.38 0.89 -7.56
C GLU A 88 12.84 0.56 -7.88
N LYS A 89 13.74 1.52 -7.74
CA LYS A 89 15.17 1.30 -7.94
C LYS A 89 15.73 0.33 -6.90
N GLU A 90 15.13 0.29 -5.72
CA GLU A 90 15.61 -0.58 -4.64
C GLU A 90 14.92 -1.94 -4.62
N GLY A 91 14.13 -2.25 -5.63
CA GLY A 91 13.56 -3.57 -5.80
C GLY A 91 12.11 -3.73 -5.37
N VAL A 92 11.46 -2.70 -4.88
CA VAL A 92 10.04 -2.76 -4.57
C VAL A 92 9.27 -2.68 -5.89
N HIS A 93 8.32 -3.59 -6.06
CA HIS A 93 7.52 -3.61 -7.28
C HIS A 93 6.40 -2.58 -7.16
N VAL A 94 6.46 -1.53 -7.98
CA VAL A 94 5.47 -0.45 -7.94
C VAL A 94 4.58 -0.53 -9.17
N TYR A 95 3.29 -0.49 -8.94
CA TYR A 95 2.31 -0.47 -10.02
C TYR A 95 1.82 0.92 -10.32
#